data_4ee5da2d44236762bfb49dc938346b19
#
_entry.id   4ee5da2d44236762bfb49dc938346b19
#
_cell.length_a   1.000
_cell.length_b   1.000
_cell.length_c   1.000
_cell.angle_alpha   90.00
_cell.angle_beta   90.00
_cell.angle_gamma   90.00
#
_symmetry.space_group_name_H-M   'P 1'
#
loop_
_entity.id
_entity.type
_entity.pdbx_description
1 polymer ?
#
loop_
_entity_poly.entity_id
_entity_poly.type
_entity_poly.pdbx_seq_one_letter_code
_entity_poly.pdbx_strand_id
1 'polypeptide(L)'
;MEVIIKEAGNRLDKALADLTELSRSQANEAIKAGTVLVNGKSAKAKYAVKEGDVITYELPEEEVLEYKAEDIPLDIIYEDADVAVVNKPQGMVVHPSAGHTSGTLVNALMYHVKDLSSINGVVRPGIVHRIDKDTSGLLMIAKNDKAHNALAAELKDKKSLRKYVAIVHGNLPNDRGVIEAPIGRSDKDRKKQAVTAKGKPAVTRFTVLERFGNYTLVELQLETGRTHQIRVHMAYIGHPVAGDPLYGPRRTLKGHGQFLHAKTLGFTHPTTGELVEFTAEEPAIFKETLEKLREA
;
A
#
# COMPACT_ATOMS: atom_id res chain seq x y z
N MET A 1 29.22 7.63 -17.18
CA MET A 1 28.87 6.61 -18.19
C MET A 1 28.50 7.29 -19.50
N GLU A 2 28.60 6.60 -20.63
CA GLU A 2 28.34 7.19 -21.95
C GLU A 2 27.51 6.25 -22.81
N VAL A 3 26.54 6.81 -23.56
CA VAL A 3 25.69 6.09 -24.52
C VAL A 3 25.59 6.89 -25.82
N ILE A 4 25.71 6.22 -26.94
CA ILE A 4 25.58 6.84 -28.30
C ILE A 4 24.20 6.47 -28.86
N ILE A 5 23.46 7.47 -29.30
CA ILE A 5 22.13 7.31 -29.90
C ILE A 5 22.26 6.75 -31.31
N LYS A 6 21.65 5.60 -31.57
CA LYS A 6 21.61 4.94 -32.87
C LYS A 6 20.39 5.31 -33.70
N GLU A 7 19.29 5.72 -33.07
CA GLU A 7 18.03 6.07 -33.72
C GLU A 7 17.49 7.40 -33.19
N ALA A 8 17.17 8.32 -34.09
CA ALA A 8 16.61 9.63 -33.75
C ALA A 8 15.11 9.56 -33.35
N GLY A 9 14.60 10.58 -32.64
CA GLY A 9 13.19 10.87 -32.49
C GLY A 9 12.59 10.55 -31.09
N ASN A 10 13.26 9.76 -30.28
CA ASN A 10 12.79 9.55 -28.89
C ASN A 10 13.11 10.77 -28.00
N ARG A 11 12.34 10.93 -26.92
CA ARG A 11 12.66 11.91 -25.87
C ARG A 11 13.88 11.42 -25.09
N LEU A 12 14.73 12.35 -24.62
CA LEU A 12 15.93 12.05 -23.86
C LEU A 12 15.65 11.16 -22.63
N ASP A 13 14.59 11.45 -21.87
CA ASP A 13 14.20 10.65 -20.69
C ASP A 13 13.83 9.20 -21.06
N LYS A 14 13.24 9.00 -22.22
CA LYS A 14 12.90 7.68 -22.74
C LYS A 14 14.11 6.97 -23.34
N ALA A 15 14.87 7.66 -24.17
CA ALA A 15 16.07 7.11 -24.80
C ALA A 15 17.08 6.63 -23.75
N LEU A 16 17.28 7.41 -22.68
CA LEU A 16 18.17 7.04 -21.58
C LEU A 16 17.66 5.81 -20.83
N ALA A 17 16.36 5.70 -20.57
CA ALA A 17 15.76 4.53 -19.91
C ALA A 17 15.80 3.27 -20.80
N ASP A 18 15.64 3.41 -22.10
CA ASP A 18 15.67 2.28 -23.05
C ASP A 18 17.10 1.73 -23.27
N LEU A 19 18.11 2.57 -23.08
CA LEU A 19 19.53 2.25 -23.38
C LEU A 19 20.38 1.99 -22.12
N THR A 20 19.83 2.17 -20.93
CA THR A 20 20.52 2.01 -19.65
C THR A 20 19.67 1.23 -18.65
N GLU A 21 20.22 0.92 -17.49
CA GLU A 21 19.47 0.29 -16.38
C GLU A 21 18.56 1.27 -15.62
N LEU A 22 18.56 2.56 -15.97
CA LEU A 22 17.72 3.56 -15.33
C LEU A 22 16.24 3.40 -15.71
N SER A 23 15.38 3.44 -14.72
CA SER A 23 13.96 3.67 -14.99
C SER A 23 13.75 5.06 -15.57
N ARG A 24 12.66 5.27 -16.31
CA ARG A 24 12.32 6.59 -16.88
C ARG A 24 12.20 7.69 -15.79
N SER A 25 11.79 7.34 -14.57
CA SER A 25 11.72 8.26 -13.44
C SER A 25 13.13 8.70 -13.02
N GLN A 26 14.03 7.74 -12.85
CA GLN A 26 15.43 7.99 -12.49
C GLN A 26 16.15 8.80 -13.59
N ALA A 27 15.92 8.47 -14.86
CA ALA A 27 16.45 9.25 -16.00
C ALA A 27 15.97 10.71 -15.94
N ASN A 28 14.70 10.95 -15.61
CA ASN A 28 14.13 12.30 -15.48
C ASN A 28 14.72 13.08 -14.30
N GLU A 29 14.96 12.42 -13.18
CA GLU A 29 15.61 13.01 -12.00
C GLU A 29 17.06 13.35 -12.27
N ALA A 30 17.82 12.46 -12.92
CA ALA A 30 19.21 12.71 -13.33
C ALA A 30 19.31 13.88 -14.30
N ILE A 31 18.40 13.98 -15.28
CA ILE A 31 18.34 15.12 -16.20
C ILE A 31 18.05 16.43 -15.46
N LYS A 32 17.13 16.43 -14.49
CA LYS A 32 16.82 17.61 -13.67
C LYS A 32 17.97 18.01 -12.75
N ALA A 33 18.68 17.04 -12.21
CA ALA A 33 19.87 17.26 -11.38
C ALA A 33 21.07 17.79 -12.18
N GLY A 34 21.00 17.75 -13.53
CA GLY A 34 22.08 18.23 -14.40
C GLY A 34 23.22 17.23 -14.59
N THR A 35 23.07 15.98 -14.16
CA THR A 35 24.07 14.91 -14.27
C THR A 35 23.99 14.18 -15.61
N VAL A 36 23.08 14.59 -16.50
CA VAL A 36 22.95 14.08 -17.89
C VAL A 36 23.25 15.20 -18.89
N LEU A 37 24.23 14.96 -19.73
CA LEU A 37 24.62 15.89 -20.78
C LEU A 37 24.45 15.25 -22.18
N VAL A 38 24.00 16.01 -23.14
CA VAL A 38 23.95 15.62 -24.55
C VAL A 38 25.02 16.42 -25.29
N ASN A 39 25.97 15.73 -25.88
CA ASN A 39 27.14 16.36 -26.54
C ASN A 39 27.85 17.40 -25.64
N GLY A 40 27.98 17.05 -24.32
CA GLY A 40 28.61 17.90 -23.31
C GLY A 40 27.76 19.08 -22.81
N LYS A 41 26.48 19.17 -23.19
CA LYS A 41 25.58 20.27 -22.79
C LYS A 41 24.33 19.74 -22.09
N SER A 42 23.85 20.49 -21.10
CA SER A 42 22.58 20.18 -20.43
C SER A 42 21.41 20.24 -21.41
N ALA A 43 20.50 19.27 -21.32
CA ALA A 43 19.29 19.21 -22.11
C ALA A 43 18.07 18.94 -21.23
N LYS A 44 16.89 19.32 -21.73
CA LYS A 44 15.61 19.03 -21.01
C LYS A 44 15.16 17.60 -21.30
N ALA A 45 14.43 16.97 -20.39
CA ALA A 45 13.91 15.61 -20.54
C ALA A 45 13.11 15.38 -21.83
N LYS A 46 12.47 16.43 -22.37
CA LYS A 46 11.74 16.41 -23.64
C LYS A 46 12.60 16.61 -24.88
N TYR A 47 13.90 16.78 -24.75
CA TYR A 47 14.80 16.91 -25.90
C TYR A 47 14.64 15.69 -26.80
N ALA A 48 14.42 15.93 -28.13
CA ALA A 48 14.34 14.86 -29.12
C ALA A 48 15.77 14.49 -29.52
N VAL A 49 16.22 13.31 -29.12
CA VAL A 49 17.57 12.84 -29.40
C VAL A 49 17.75 12.62 -30.92
N LYS A 50 18.95 12.88 -31.39
CA LYS A 50 19.37 12.71 -32.80
C LYS A 50 20.32 11.53 -32.91
N GLU A 51 20.33 10.90 -34.07
CA GLU A 51 21.34 9.89 -34.36
C GLU A 51 22.76 10.50 -34.27
N GLY A 52 23.64 9.80 -33.56
CA GLY A 52 25.00 10.26 -33.27
C GLY A 52 25.12 11.14 -32.02
N ASP A 53 24.02 11.52 -31.34
CA ASP A 53 24.12 12.21 -30.05
C ASP A 53 24.85 11.32 -29.02
N VAL A 54 25.83 11.93 -28.36
CA VAL A 54 26.56 11.30 -27.25
C VAL A 54 25.93 11.77 -25.92
N ILE A 55 25.34 10.86 -25.19
CA ILE A 55 24.78 11.16 -23.89
C ILE A 55 25.77 10.68 -22.83
N THR A 56 26.30 11.61 -22.06
CA THR A 56 27.07 11.31 -20.84
C THR A 56 26.17 11.45 -19.63
N TYR A 57 26.23 10.51 -18.70
CA TYR A 57 25.44 10.52 -17.50
C TYR A 57 26.21 9.94 -16.31
N GLU A 58 25.95 10.49 -15.15
CA GLU A 58 26.35 9.93 -13.88
C GLU A 58 25.13 9.25 -13.27
N LEU A 59 25.29 8.02 -12.79
CA LEU A 59 24.28 7.41 -11.96
C LEU A 59 24.19 8.25 -10.69
N PRO A 60 22.99 8.73 -10.30
CA PRO A 60 22.85 9.29 -8.98
C PRO A 60 23.43 8.25 -8.01
N GLU A 61 24.30 8.67 -7.11
CA GLU A 61 24.56 7.85 -5.92
C GLU A 61 23.19 7.52 -5.36
N GLU A 62 22.83 6.22 -5.29
CA GLU A 62 21.67 5.83 -4.53
C GLU A 62 21.92 6.42 -3.14
N GLU A 63 21.17 7.46 -2.77
CA GLU A 63 20.99 7.76 -1.37
C GLU A 63 20.43 6.46 -0.79
N VAL A 64 21.31 5.65 -0.23
CA VAL A 64 20.92 4.54 0.61
C VAL A 64 20.25 5.24 1.79
N LEU A 65 18.95 5.45 1.68
CA LEU A 65 18.13 5.86 2.79
C LEU A 65 18.28 4.72 3.80
N GLU A 66 19.29 4.83 4.67
CA GLU A 66 19.47 3.94 5.80
C GLU A 66 18.27 4.12 6.71
N TYR A 67 17.26 3.29 6.49
CA TYR A 67 16.16 3.21 7.44
C TYR A 67 16.69 2.61 8.72
N LYS A 68 16.59 3.39 9.78
CA LYS A 68 17.10 2.97 11.10
C LYS A 68 16.07 2.08 11.77
N ALA A 69 16.56 1.04 12.41
CA ALA A 69 15.76 0.28 13.37
C ALA A 69 15.37 1.21 14.52
N GLU A 70 14.09 1.21 14.89
CA GLU A 70 13.56 2.05 15.97
C GLU A 70 12.81 1.17 16.98
N ASP A 71 13.06 1.41 18.26
CA ASP A 71 12.36 0.72 19.37
C ASP A 71 10.94 1.28 19.53
N ILE A 72 10.08 0.93 18.56
CA ILE A 72 8.67 1.29 18.56
C ILE A 72 7.89 0.07 18.99
N PRO A 73 7.04 0.16 20.04
CA PRO A 73 6.22 -0.96 20.48
C PRO A 73 5.41 -1.56 19.31
N LEU A 74 5.52 -2.86 19.11
CA LEU A 74 4.85 -3.60 18.05
C LEU A 74 4.19 -4.85 18.62
N ASP A 75 2.90 -5.01 18.33
CA ASP A 75 2.11 -6.18 18.72
C ASP A 75 2.37 -7.29 17.69
N ILE A 76 3.24 -8.25 18.04
CA ILE A 76 3.58 -9.41 17.22
C ILE A 76 2.67 -10.56 17.65
N ILE A 77 1.69 -10.88 16.80
CA ILE A 77 0.68 -11.93 17.06
C ILE A 77 1.28 -13.34 16.88
N TYR A 78 2.19 -13.47 15.91
CA TYR A 78 2.86 -14.73 15.60
C TYR A 78 4.23 -14.46 14.99
N GLU A 79 5.19 -15.30 15.29
CA GLU A 79 6.52 -15.27 14.66
C GLU A 79 7.13 -16.66 14.69
N ASP A 80 7.72 -17.06 13.55
CA ASP A 80 8.58 -18.25 13.43
C ASP A 80 9.83 -17.95 12.58
N ALA A 81 10.44 -18.96 11.96
CA ALA A 81 11.64 -18.79 11.13
C ALA A 81 11.33 -18.15 9.76
N ASP A 82 10.10 -18.26 9.26
CA ASP A 82 9.71 -17.87 7.90
C ASP A 82 8.86 -16.63 7.85
N VAL A 83 7.94 -16.46 8.80
CA VAL A 83 6.92 -15.42 8.78
C VAL A 83 6.73 -14.77 10.15
N ALA A 84 6.27 -13.53 10.14
CA ALA A 84 5.67 -12.91 11.31
C ALA A 84 4.29 -12.34 10.95
N VAL A 85 3.39 -12.28 11.92
CA VAL A 85 2.10 -11.61 11.81
C VAL A 85 2.05 -10.53 12.87
N VAL A 86 1.82 -9.29 12.43
CA VAL A 86 1.81 -8.13 13.32
C VAL A 86 0.46 -7.43 13.27
N ASN A 87 0.04 -6.88 14.39
CA ASN A 87 -1.13 -6.04 14.53
C ASN A 87 -0.70 -4.56 14.53
N LYS A 88 -0.80 -3.91 13.37
CA LYS A 88 -0.40 -2.51 13.21
C LYS A 88 -1.38 -1.57 13.88
N PRO A 89 -0.94 -0.63 14.73
CA PRO A 89 -1.82 0.39 15.28
C PRO A 89 -2.29 1.39 14.23
N GLN A 90 -3.38 2.10 14.51
CA GLN A 90 -3.78 3.29 13.75
C GLN A 90 -2.70 4.38 13.82
N GLY A 91 -2.61 5.21 12.79
CA GLY A 91 -1.66 6.32 12.72
C GLY A 91 -0.25 5.93 12.26
N MET A 92 0.09 4.64 12.23
CA MET A 92 1.40 4.16 11.77
C MET A 92 1.41 3.89 10.27
N VAL A 93 2.36 4.51 9.55
CA VAL A 93 2.63 4.22 8.14
C VAL A 93 3.39 2.89 8.02
N VAL A 94 3.10 2.08 7.01
CA VAL A 94 3.75 0.77 6.84
C VAL A 94 5.23 0.91 6.48
N HIS A 95 5.57 1.74 5.52
CA HIS A 95 6.95 1.90 5.06
C HIS A 95 7.29 3.37 4.84
N PRO A 96 8.58 3.74 4.99
CA PRO A 96 9.03 5.09 4.78
C PRO A 96 8.67 5.62 3.38
N SER A 97 8.36 6.90 3.33
CA SER A 97 8.03 7.62 2.09
C SER A 97 8.34 9.11 2.27
N ALA A 98 8.26 9.89 1.18
CA ALA A 98 8.41 11.34 1.26
C ALA A 98 7.48 11.93 2.34
N GLY A 99 8.05 12.55 3.36
CA GLY A 99 7.35 13.11 4.52
C GLY A 99 7.13 12.17 5.71
N HIS A 100 7.56 10.90 5.61
CA HIS A 100 7.54 9.91 6.70
C HIS A 100 8.77 9.01 6.58
N THR A 101 9.93 9.48 7.04
CA THR A 101 11.21 8.76 6.95
C THR A 101 11.50 7.89 8.17
N SER A 102 10.76 8.08 9.26
CA SER A 102 10.90 7.39 10.54
C SER A 102 9.53 7.10 11.16
N GLY A 103 9.48 6.35 12.25
CA GLY A 103 8.24 6.01 12.96
C GLY A 103 7.31 5.07 12.18
N THR A 104 7.82 4.30 11.23
CA THR A 104 7.02 3.41 10.38
C THR A 104 7.05 1.97 10.89
N LEU A 105 6.15 1.13 10.39
CA LEU A 105 6.15 -0.29 10.69
C LEU A 105 7.49 -0.95 10.31
N VAL A 106 8.10 -0.56 9.19
CA VAL A 106 9.42 -1.06 8.78
C VAL A 106 10.49 -0.73 9.82
N ASN A 107 10.52 0.50 10.37
CA ASN A 107 11.48 0.86 11.42
C ASN A 107 11.31 -0.02 12.68
N ALA A 108 10.06 -0.27 13.08
CA ALA A 108 9.74 -1.17 14.20
C ALA A 108 10.12 -2.63 13.91
N LEU A 109 9.80 -3.13 12.71
CA LEU A 109 10.15 -4.50 12.29
C LEU A 109 11.65 -4.72 12.28
N MET A 110 12.45 -3.77 11.79
CA MET A 110 13.91 -3.85 11.78
C MET A 110 14.52 -3.93 13.19
N TYR A 111 13.80 -3.43 14.20
CA TYR A 111 14.23 -3.54 15.60
C TYR A 111 13.79 -4.85 16.25
N HIS A 112 12.53 -5.24 16.07
CA HIS A 112 11.92 -6.34 16.81
C HIS A 112 12.03 -7.70 16.12
N VAL A 113 12.11 -7.73 14.77
CA VAL A 113 12.13 -8.96 13.98
C VAL A 113 13.49 -9.15 13.34
N LYS A 114 14.12 -10.30 13.64
CA LYS A 114 15.38 -10.69 13.00
C LYS A 114 15.10 -11.29 11.61
N ASP A 115 16.08 -11.19 10.72
CA ASP A 115 16.09 -11.89 9.44
C ASP A 115 14.90 -11.55 8.52
N LEU A 116 14.65 -10.26 8.26
CA LEU A 116 13.64 -9.84 7.31
C LEU A 116 14.07 -10.09 5.86
N SER A 117 13.14 -10.53 5.00
CA SER A 117 13.37 -10.67 3.56
C SER A 117 13.84 -9.37 2.93
N SER A 118 14.87 -9.46 2.08
CA SER A 118 15.48 -8.33 1.38
C SER A 118 14.99 -8.13 -0.06
N ILE A 119 14.03 -8.93 -0.56
CA ILE A 119 13.57 -8.88 -1.97
C ILE A 119 13.17 -7.48 -2.41
N ASN A 120 12.49 -6.71 -1.55
CA ASN A 120 12.12 -5.32 -1.84
C ASN A 120 13.23 -4.31 -1.47
N GLY A 121 14.47 -4.79 -1.32
CA GLY A 121 15.62 -4.00 -0.93
C GLY A 121 15.53 -3.46 0.50
N VAL A 122 16.40 -2.52 0.83
CA VAL A 122 16.48 -1.88 2.15
C VAL A 122 15.22 -1.06 2.47
N VAL A 123 14.45 -0.68 1.44
CA VAL A 123 13.31 0.23 1.57
C VAL A 123 12.06 -0.44 2.18
N ARG A 124 11.88 -1.74 1.96
CA ARG A 124 10.67 -2.47 2.37
C ARG A 124 10.95 -3.91 2.80
N PRO A 125 11.88 -4.13 3.73
CA PRO A 125 12.27 -5.48 4.13
C PRO A 125 11.04 -6.21 4.69
N GLY A 126 10.80 -7.43 4.20
CA GLY A 126 9.73 -8.32 4.66
C GLY A 126 8.30 -7.90 4.30
N ILE A 127 8.07 -6.75 3.69
CA ILE A 127 6.72 -6.24 3.38
C ILE A 127 6.18 -6.86 2.10
N VAL A 128 5.16 -7.70 2.19
CA VAL A 128 4.48 -8.34 1.05
C VAL A 128 3.16 -7.65 0.68
N HIS A 129 2.51 -6.99 1.65
CA HIS A 129 1.31 -6.17 1.43
C HIS A 129 1.25 -5.02 2.42
N ARG A 130 0.25 -4.15 2.27
CA ARG A 130 0.12 -2.95 3.10
C ARG A 130 -1.33 -2.62 3.40
N ILE A 131 -1.54 -1.94 4.52
CA ILE A 131 -2.77 -1.24 4.89
C ILE A 131 -2.48 0.25 5.06
N ASP A 132 -3.50 1.08 5.06
CA ASP A 132 -3.36 2.53 5.13
C ASP A 132 -2.85 2.97 6.52
N LYS A 133 -2.32 4.20 6.60
CA LYS A 133 -1.81 4.80 7.85
C LYS A 133 -2.81 4.64 9.00
N ASP A 134 -4.05 5.07 8.79
CA ASP A 134 -5.09 5.11 9.82
C ASP A 134 -5.97 3.84 9.84
N THR A 135 -5.62 2.81 9.09
CA THR A 135 -6.18 1.48 9.21
C THR A 135 -5.34 0.66 10.17
N SER A 136 -5.97 0.07 11.18
CA SER A 136 -5.33 -0.86 12.11
C SER A 136 -5.46 -2.31 11.67
N GLY A 137 -4.71 -3.21 12.30
CA GLY A 137 -4.90 -4.65 12.16
C GLY A 137 -3.76 -5.40 11.51
N LEU A 138 -4.05 -6.60 11.08
CA LEU A 138 -3.09 -7.63 10.75
C LEU A 138 -2.37 -7.42 9.42
N LEU A 139 -1.05 -7.62 9.47
CA LEU A 139 -0.17 -7.77 8.29
C LEU A 139 0.70 -9.02 8.44
N MET A 140 0.91 -9.74 7.32
CA MET A 140 1.93 -10.79 7.24
C MET A 140 3.25 -10.21 6.75
N ILE A 141 4.33 -10.68 7.37
CA ILE A 141 5.70 -10.23 7.15
C ILE A 141 6.54 -11.45 6.76
N ALA A 142 7.33 -11.32 5.72
CA ALA A 142 8.25 -12.37 5.28
C ALA A 142 9.62 -12.21 5.95
N LYS A 143 10.12 -13.25 6.61
CA LYS A 143 11.42 -13.22 7.28
C LYS A 143 12.58 -13.66 6.37
N ASN A 144 12.26 -14.31 5.26
CA ASN A 144 13.24 -14.72 4.25
C ASN A 144 12.65 -14.62 2.84
N ASP A 145 13.50 -14.74 1.83
CA ASP A 145 13.11 -14.53 0.43
C ASP A 145 12.21 -15.64 -0.11
N LYS A 146 12.36 -16.88 0.39
CA LYS A 146 11.46 -17.99 0.06
C LYS A 146 10.03 -17.70 0.52
N ALA A 147 9.87 -17.27 1.76
CA ALA A 147 8.59 -16.89 2.33
C ALA A 147 7.99 -15.68 1.59
N HIS A 148 8.82 -14.69 1.26
CA HIS A 148 8.39 -13.52 0.50
C HIS A 148 7.76 -13.89 -0.84
N ASN A 149 8.47 -14.72 -1.63
CA ASN A 149 7.99 -15.17 -2.93
C ASN A 149 6.69 -15.97 -2.82
N ALA A 150 6.60 -16.87 -1.84
CA ALA A 150 5.39 -17.70 -1.63
C ALA A 150 4.19 -16.83 -1.24
N LEU A 151 4.33 -15.93 -0.26
CA LEU A 151 3.25 -15.04 0.17
C LEU A 151 2.83 -14.05 -0.92
N ALA A 152 3.78 -13.52 -1.69
CA ALA A 152 3.49 -12.63 -2.81
C ALA A 152 2.73 -13.35 -3.94
N ALA A 153 3.09 -14.60 -4.23
CA ALA A 153 2.37 -15.43 -5.20
C ALA A 153 0.94 -15.71 -4.73
N GLU A 154 0.74 -16.07 -3.46
CA GLU A 154 -0.57 -16.34 -2.88
C GLU A 154 -1.49 -15.09 -2.91
N LEU A 155 -0.95 -13.91 -2.62
CA LEU A 155 -1.66 -12.64 -2.76
C LEU A 155 -2.06 -12.35 -4.22
N LYS A 156 -1.15 -12.61 -5.17
CA LYS A 156 -1.40 -12.45 -6.61
C LYS A 156 -2.49 -13.40 -7.09
N ASP A 157 -2.48 -14.63 -6.61
CA ASP A 157 -3.45 -15.68 -6.94
C ASP A 157 -4.77 -15.53 -6.17
N LYS A 158 -4.91 -14.52 -5.31
CA LYS A 158 -6.10 -14.22 -4.50
C LYS A 158 -6.48 -15.35 -3.53
N LYS A 159 -5.52 -16.11 -3.06
CA LYS A 159 -5.73 -17.26 -2.17
C LYS A 159 -5.71 -16.89 -0.69
N SER A 160 -5.02 -15.81 -0.32
CA SER A 160 -4.96 -15.33 1.07
C SER A 160 -6.29 -14.77 1.53
N LEU A 161 -6.71 -15.15 2.73
CA LEU A 161 -7.90 -14.61 3.39
C LEU A 161 -7.57 -13.26 4.04
N ARG A 162 -8.30 -12.22 3.66
CA ARG A 162 -8.15 -10.88 4.25
C ARG A 162 -9.52 -10.31 4.53
N LYS A 163 -9.93 -10.35 5.81
CA LYS A 163 -11.19 -9.81 6.26
C LYS A 163 -10.96 -8.58 7.13
N TYR A 164 -11.79 -7.61 6.92
CA TYR A 164 -11.80 -6.34 7.63
C TYR A 164 -13.15 -6.13 8.28
N VAL A 165 -13.18 -5.32 9.32
CA VAL A 165 -14.41 -4.76 9.86
C VAL A 165 -14.36 -3.25 9.72
N ALA A 166 -15.51 -2.66 9.39
CA ALA A 166 -15.64 -1.21 9.24
C ALA A 166 -16.99 -0.72 9.76
N ILE A 167 -16.99 0.50 10.29
CA ILE A 167 -18.22 1.27 10.50
C ILE A 167 -18.39 2.15 9.27
N VAL A 168 -19.53 2.04 8.59
CA VAL A 168 -19.84 2.84 7.40
C VAL A 168 -21.07 3.72 7.63
N HIS A 169 -21.17 4.81 6.89
CA HIS A 169 -22.32 5.72 6.94
C HIS A 169 -23.58 5.09 6.33
N GLY A 170 -24.71 5.35 6.96
CA GLY A 170 -26.03 4.95 6.50
C GLY A 170 -26.35 3.48 6.74
N ASN A 171 -27.56 3.08 6.37
CA ASN A 171 -28.02 1.70 6.39
C ASN A 171 -27.87 1.06 5.02
N LEU A 172 -27.05 0.03 4.95
CA LEU A 172 -26.96 -0.80 3.75
C LEU A 172 -28.28 -1.58 3.56
N PRO A 173 -28.90 -1.51 2.36
CA PRO A 173 -30.20 -2.14 2.13
C PRO A 173 -30.10 -3.68 2.09
N ASN A 174 -28.96 -4.20 1.65
CA ASN A 174 -28.71 -5.64 1.50
C ASN A 174 -27.77 -6.15 2.58
N ASP A 175 -28.01 -7.35 3.09
CA ASP A 175 -27.16 -7.98 4.10
C ASP A 175 -25.81 -8.42 3.56
N ARG A 176 -25.70 -8.67 2.27
CA ARG A 176 -24.48 -9.08 1.58
C ARG A 176 -24.41 -8.47 0.19
N GLY A 177 -23.19 -8.27 -0.27
CA GLY A 177 -22.97 -7.80 -1.64
C GLY A 177 -21.54 -7.94 -2.11
N VAL A 178 -21.36 -7.73 -3.40
CA VAL A 178 -20.05 -7.69 -4.06
C VAL A 178 -19.93 -6.38 -4.81
N ILE A 179 -18.83 -5.66 -4.56
CA ILE A 179 -18.48 -4.46 -5.28
C ILE A 179 -17.35 -4.83 -6.25
N GLU A 180 -17.69 -4.91 -7.52
CA GLU A 180 -16.75 -5.19 -8.60
C GLU A 180 -16.61 -3.94 -9.46
N ALA A 181 -15.60 -3.13 -9.16
CA ALA A 181 -15.39 -1.85 -9.83
C ALA A 181 -13.89 -1.52 -9.88
N PRO A 182 -13.35 -1.19 -11.08
CA PRO A 182 -11.92 -0.94 -11.24
C PRO A 182 -11.49 0.35 -10.55
N ILE A 183 -10.34 0.30 -9.87
CA ILE A 183 -9.80 1.42 -9.09
C ILE A 183 -8.52 1.95 -9.74
N GLY A 184 -8.46 3.25 -9.89
CA GLY A 184 -7.29 3.99 -10.36
C GLY A 184 -7.15 5.33 -9.66
N ARG A 185 -6.09 6.07 -10.00
CA ARG A 185 -5.87 7.41 -9.47
C ARG A 185 -6.97 8.36 -9.96
N SER A 186 -7.49 9.19 -9.07
CA SER A 186 -8.50 10.19 -9.43
C SER A 186 -7.93 11.24 -10.38
N ASP A 187 -8.64 11.54 -11.46
CA ASP A 187 -8.28 12.62 -12.39
C ASP A 187 -8.48 14.01 -11.75
N LYS A 188 -9.36 14.12 -10.74
CA LYS A 188 -9.71 15.38 -10.07
C LYS A 188 -8.80 15.71 -8.88
N ASP A 189 -8.31 14.69 -8.18
CA ASP A 189 -7.48 14.87 -6.99
C ASP A 189 -6.42 13.76 -6.91
N ARG A 190 -5.16 14.12 -7.16
CA ARG A 190 -4.03 13.18 -7.18
C ARG A 190 -3.77 12.46 -5.85
N LYS A 191 -4.31 12.96 -4.73
CA LYS A 191 -4.21 12.30 -3.42
C LYS A 191 -5.23 11.18 -3.25
N LYS A 192 -6.25 11.13 -4.12
CA LYS A 192 -7.36 10.16 -4.06
C LYS A 192 -7.22 9.07 -5.11
N GLN A 193 -7.79 7.93 -4.77
CA GLN A 193 -8.17 6.88 -5.73
C GLN A 193 -9.66 7.04 -6.05
N ALA A 194 -10.09 6.50 -7.17
CA ALA A 194 -11.49 6.52 -7.59
C ALA A 194 -11.83 5.28 -8.41
N VAL A 195 -13.12 4.94 -8.45
CA VAL A 195 -13.63 4.00 -9.46
C VAL A 195 -13.52 4.67 -10.82
N THR A 196 -12.80 4.05 -11.75
CA THR A 196 -12.57 4.56 -13.10
C THR A 196 -12.32 3.42 -14.09
N ALA A 197 -12.83 3.55 -15.31
CA ALA A 197 -12.65 2.54 -16.37
C ALA A 197 -11.17 2.28 -16.72
N LYS A 198 -10.28 3.27 -16.48
CA LYS A 198 -8.83 3.14 -16.65
C LYS A 198 -8.13 2.45 -15.47
N GLY A 199 -8.88 2.12 -14.40
CA GLY A 199 -8.37 1.52 -13.19
C GLY A 199 -8.01 0.05 -13.35
N LYS A 200 -7.38 -0.50 -12.32
CA LYS A 200 -7.10 -1.94 -12.22
C LYS A 200 -8.32 -2.65 -11.63
N PRO A 201 -8.67 -3.87 -12.08
CA PRO A 201 -9.77 -4.65 -11.51
C PRO A 201 -9.66 -4.75 -9.99
N ALA A 202 -10.79 -4.54 -9.32
CA ALA A 202 -10.87 -4.60 -7.87
C ALA A 202 -12.21 -5.21 -7.44
N VAL A 203 -12.17 -6.12 -6.46
CA VAL A 203 -13.34 -6.83 -5.94
C VAL A 203 -13.31 -6.81 -4.42
N THR A 204 -14.40 -6.33 -3.83
CA THR A 204 -14.64 -6.30 -2.38
C THR A 204 -16.00 -6.96 -2.11
N ARG A 205 -16.02 -7.96 -1.24
CA ARG A 205 -17.27 -8.56 -0.72
C ARG A 205 -17.60 -7.93 0.62
N PHE A 206 -18.87 -7.71 0.91
CA PHE A 206 -19.29 -7.25 2.22
C PHE A 206 -20.43 -8.10 2.79
N THR A 207 -20.46 -8.18 4.11
CA THR A 207 -21.56 -8.76 4.89
C THR A 207 -21.90 -7.78 6.00
N VAL A 208 -23.16 -7.41 6.13
CA VAL A 208 -23.65 -6.56 7.24
C VAL A 208 -23.64 -7.40 8.52
N LEU A 209 -23.03 -6.87 9.54
CA LEU A 209 -23.00 -7.47 10.87
C LEU A 209 -24.07 -6.86 11.78
N GLU A 210 -24.22 -5.53 11.77
CA GLU A 210 -25.15 -4.80 12.63
C GLU A 210 -25.53 -3.43 12.01
N ARG A 211 -26.78 -2.97 12.23
CA ARG A 211 -27.27 -1.67 11.74
C ARG A 211 -27.67 -0.77 12.92
N PHE A 212 -27.21 0.49 12.87
CA PHE A 212 -27.42 1.48 13.94
C PHE A 212 -28.20 2.71 13.46
N GLY A 213 -29.11 2.57 12.51
CA GLY A 213 -29.84 3.68 11.93
C GLY A 213 -29.00 4.51 10.95
N ASN A 214 -28.11 5.35 11.45
CA ASN A 214 -27.25 6.21 10.61
C ASN A 214 -25.89 5.58 10.23
N TYR A 215 -25.58 4.41 10.78
CA TYR A 215 -24.35 3.69 10.55
C TYR A 215 -24.60 2.19 10.44
N THR A 216 -23.67 1.48 9.81
CA THR A 216 -23.70 0.02 9.70
C THR A 216 -22.31 -0.54 10.01
N LEU A 217 -22.23 -1.59 10.82
CA LEU A 217 -21.04 -2.41 10.98
C LEU A 217 -21.01 -3.47 9.89
N VAL A 218 -19.92 -3.54 9.13
CA VAL A 218 -19.76 -4.48 8.04
C VAL A 218 -18.47 -5.27 8.15
N GLU A 219 -18.51 -6.55 7.80
CA GLU A 219 -17.32 -7.33 7.46
C GLU A 219 -17.06 -7.17 5.97
N LEU A 220 -15.80 -6.97 5.59
CA LEU A 220 -15.38 -6.85 4.19
C LEU A 220 -14.28 -7.87 3.90
N GLN A 221 -14.43 -8.60 2.82
CA GLN A 221 -13.41 -9.54 2.34
C GLN A 221 -12.84 -9.07 1.01
N LEU A 222 -11.51 -9.00 0.95
CA LEU A 222 -10.78 -8.56 -0.23
C LEU A 222 -10.33 -9.74 -1.10
N GLU A 223 -10.70 -9.73 -2.38
CA GLU A 223 -10.07 -10.58 -3.39
C GLU A 223 -8.83 -9.89 -3.99
N THR A 224 -8.85 -8.58 -4.10
CA THR A 224 -7.77 -7.73 -4.59
C THR A 224 -7.33 -6.76 -3.49
N GLY A 225 -6.16 -6.14 -3.63
CA GLY A 225 -5.63 -5.19 -2.64
C GLY A 225 -5.16 -3.88 -3.31
N ARG A 226 -6.08 -3.10 -3.89
CA ARG A 226 -5.74 -1.79 -4.46
C ARG A 226 -5.63 -0.75 -3.37
N THR A 227 -4.85 0.28 -3.62
CA THR A 227 -4.71 1.42 -2.69
C THR A 227 -6.08 1.99 -2.34
N HIS A 228 -6.37 2.15 -1.05
CA HIS A 228 -7.64 2.64 -0.50
C HIS A 228 -8.89 1.83 -0.93
N GLN A 229 -8.75 0.57 -1.36
CA GLN A 229 -9.81 -0.16 -2.04
C GLN A 229 -11.14 -0.17 -1.29
N ILE A 230 -11.16 -0.58 -0.01
CA ILE A 230 -12.39 -0.61 0.81
C ILE A 230 -13.01 0.79 0.90
N ARG A 231 -12.18 1.79 1.18
CA ARG A 231 -12.61 3.18 1.35
C ARG A 231 -13.25 3.74 0.09
N VAL A 232 -12.63 3.47 -1.07
CA VAL A 232 -13.15 3.87 -2.39
C VAL A 232 -14.43 3.12 -2.75
N HIS A 233 -14.45 1.80 -2.57
CA HIS A 233 -15.61 0.98 -2.91
C HIS A 233 -16.83 1.32 -2.05
N MET A 234 -16.64 1.49 -0.74
CA MET A 234 -17.75 1.86 0.16
C MET A 234 -18.27 3.26 -0.15
N ALA A 235 -17.39 4.22 -0.44
CA ALA A 235 -17.81 5.56 -0.89
C ALA A 235 -18.53 5.52 -2.24
N TYR A 236 -18.09 4.68 -3.17
CA TYR A 236 -18.70 4.51 -4.49
C TYR A 236 -20.15 4.02 -4.42
N ILE A 237 -20.47 3.12 -3.49
CA ILE A 237 -21.83 2.64 -3.28
C ILE A 237 -22.66 3.55 -2.33
N GLY A 238 -22.14 4.73 -1.95
CA GLY A 238 -22.85 5.72 -1.12
C GLY A 238 -22.75 5.50 0.38
N HIS A 239 -21.93 4.57 0.84
CA HIS A 239 -21.73 4.23 2.25
C HIS A 239 -20.26 4.37 2.68
N PRO A 240 -19.67 5.60 2.64
CA PRO A 240 -18.26 5.78 2.97
C PRO A 240 -17.94 5.33 4.39
N VAL A 241 -16.70 4.90 4.60
CA VAL A 241 -16.22 4.51 5.94
C VAL A 241 -16.31 5.72 6.88
N ALA A 242 -16.86 5.51 8.06
CA ALA A 242 -16.97 6.56 9.07
C ALA A 242 -15.59 7.02 9.54
N GLY A 243 -15.44 8.31 9.80
CA GLY A 243 -14.17 8.90 10.19
C GLY A 243 -13.15 9.09 9.05
N ASP A 244 -13.48 8.68 7.82
CA ASP A 244 -12.56 8.77 6.69
C ASP A 244 -12.36 10.23 6.25
N PRO A 245 -11.13 10.78 6.37
CA PRO A 245 -10.88 12.19 6.06
C PRO A 245 -10.82 12.50 4.56
N LEU A 246 -10.69 11.46 3.70
CA LEU A 246 -10.57 11.64 2.25
C LEU A 246 -11.87 11.35 1.50
N TYR A 247 -12.61 10.32 1.90
CA TYR A 247 -13.77 9.80 1.18
C TYR A 247 -15.08 9.99 1.95
N GLY A 248 -15.00 10.27 3.25
CA GLY A 248 -16.17 10.48 4.10
C GLY A 248 -16.72 11.93 4.06
N PRO A 249 -17.93 12.15 4.57
CA PRO A 249 -18.47 13.48 4.76
C PRO A 249 -17.74 14.21 5.90
N ARG A 250 -17.82 15.55 5.91
CA ARG A 250 -17.22 16.36 6.99
C ARG A 250 -17.81 16.07 8.37
N ARG A 251 -19.12 15.80 8.41
CA ARG A 251 -19.81 15.38 9.64
C ARG A 251 -19.79 13.87 9.71
N THR A 252 -18.93 13.34 10.57
CA THR A 252 -18.70 11.91 10.73
C THR A 252 -18.31 11.58 12.18
N LEU A 253 -18.21 10.30 12.49
CA LEU A 253 -17.68 9.85 13.78
C LEU A 253 -16.25 10.35 13.96
N LYS A 254 -15.92 10.77 15.18
CA LYS A 254 -14.58 11.24 15.52
C LYS A 254 -13.74 10.05 16.00
N GLY A 255 -12.65 9.81 15.29
CA GLY A 255 -11.65 8.78 15.60
C GLY A 255 -10.28 9.25 15.13
N HIS A 256 -9.34 8.35 15.05
CA HIS A 256 -8.00 8.60 14.48
C HIS A 256 -7.98 8.24 12.97
N GLY A 257 -8.89 8.83 12.17
CA GLY A 257 -9.10 8.47 10.78
C GLY A 257 -10.26 7.49 10.60
N GLN A 258 -10.21 6.68 9.54
CA GLN A 258 -11.28 5.73 9.17
C GLN A 258 -11.45 4.61 10.20
N PHE A 259 -12.71 4.32 10.57
CA PHE A 259 -13.07 3.15 11.35
C PHE A 259 -13.00 1.88 10.49
N LEU A 260 -11.77 1.42 10.25
CA LEU A 260 -11.43 0.28 9.42
C LEU A 260 -10.31 -0.53 10.08
N HIS A 261 -10.54 -1.82 10.27
CA HIS A 261 -9.62 -2.71 10.96
C HIS A 261 -9.44 -4.02 10.19
N ALA A 262 -8.20 -4.40 9.89
CA ALA A 262 -7.84 -5.69 9.28
C ALA A 262 -7.93 -6.79 10.36
N LYS A 263 -9.10 -7.40 10.50
CA LYS A 263 -9.44 -8.28 11.63
C LYS A 263 -8.92 -9.71 11.47
N THR A 264 -9.04 -10.27 10.27
CA THR A 264 -8.66 -11.68 10.02
C THR A 264 -7.71 -11.76 8.85
N LEU A 265 -6.65 -12.52 9.04
CA LEU A 265 -5.62 -12.80 8.04
C LEU A 265 -5.35 -14.30 7.99
N GLY A 266 -5.54 -14.91 6.81
CA GLY A 266 -5.24 -16.32 6.57
C GLY A 266 -4.37 -16.48 5.34
N PHE A 267 -3.39 -17.38 5.43
CA PHE A 267 -2.50 -17.73 4.34
C PHE A 267 -1.93 -19.13 4.49
N THR A 268 -1.40 -19.69 3.41
CA THR A 268 -0.69 -20.96 3.43
C THR A 268 0.73 -20.72 3.92
N HIS A 269 1.14 -21.39 4.99
CA HIS A 269 2.48 -21.25 5.56
C HIS A 269 3.54 -21.67 4.54
N PRO A 270 4.55 -20.84 4.23
CA PRO A 270 5.48 -21.06 3.12
C PRO A 270 6.32 -22.35 3.21
N THR A 271 6.51 -22.87 4.39
CA THR A 271 7.33 -24.07 4.62
C THR A 271 6.50 -25.30 4.97
N THR A 272 5.50 -25.19 5.85
CA THR A 272 4.68 -26.34 6.24
C THR A 272 3.57 -26.67 5.24
N GLY A 273 3.15 -25.68 4.42
CA GLY A 273 2.02 -25.83 3.51
C GLY A 273 0.65 -25.85 4.20
N GLU A 274 0.60 -25.65 5.51
CA GLU A 274 -0.64 -25.61 6.28
C GLU A 274 -1.32 -24.24 6.15
N LEU A 275 -2.65 -24.25 6.09
CA LEU A 275 -3.43 -23.01 6.18
C LEU A 275 -3.40 -22.52 7.63
N VAL A 276 -2.91 -21.30 7.82
CA VAL A 276 -2.90 -20.62 9.11
C VAL A 276 -3.82 -19.40 9.07
N GLU A 277 -4.51 -19.14 10.16
CA GLU A 277 -5.44 -18.02 10.29
C GLU A 277 -5.23 -17.32 11.63
N PHE A 278 -5.21 -15.98 11.60
CA PHE A 278 -5.02 -15.12 12.75
C PHE A 278 -6.13 -14.09 12.82
N THR A 279 -6.49 -13.70 14.04
CA THR A 279 -7.45 -12.64 14.30
C THR A 279 -6.86 -11.62 15.27
N ALA A 280 -7.24 -10.35 15.11
CA ALA A 280 -6.92 -9.30 16.05
C ALA A 280 -8.19 -8.53 16.44
N GLU A 281 -8.26 -8.16 17.71
CA GLU A 281 -9.34 -7.34 18.24
C GLU A 281 -9.25 -5.90 17.72
N GLU A 282 -10.39 -5.27 17.50
CA GLU A 282 -10.49 -3.87 17.13
C GLU A 282 -9.87 -2.97 18.23
N PRO A 283 -9.27 -1.84 17.85
CA PRO A 283 -8.77 -0.85 18.81
C PRO A 283 -9.86 -0.37 19.78
N ALA A 284 -9.47 0.04 20.99
CA ALA A 284 -10.40 0.51 22.02
C ALA A 284 -11.39 1.56 21.49
N ILE A 285 -10.91 2.56 20.73
CA ILE A 285 -11.76 3.60 20.16
C ILE A 285 -12.83 3.04 19.20
N PHE A 286 -12.54 1.95 18.51
CA PHE A 286 -13.50 1.29 17.63
C PHE A 286 -14.60 0.59 18.45
N LYS A 287 -14.21 -0.19 19.47
CA LYS A 287 -15.13 -0.89 20.38
C LYS A 287 -16.03 0.09 21.14
N GLU A 288 -15.45 1.12 21.76
CA GLU A 288 -16.19 2.16 22.48
C GLU A 288 -17.20 2.90 21.57
N THR A 289 -16.83 3.10 20.30
CA THR A 289 -17.74 3.73 19.34
C THR A 289 -18.90 2.82 19.00
N LEU A 290 -18.67 1.51 18.84
CA LEU A 290 -19.75 0.54 18.63
C LEU A 290 -20.71 0.47 19.83
N GLU A 291 -20.20 0.49 21.05
CA GLU A 291 -21.03 0.53 22.27
C GLU A 291 -21.95 1.76 22.27
N LYS A 292 -21.39 2.95 22.00
CA LYS A 292 -22.19 4.19 21.88
C LYS A 292 -23.24 4.13 20.79
N LEU A 293 -22.95 3.47 19.64
CA LEU A 293 -23.92 3.33 18.56
C LEU A 293 -25.06 2.36 18.91
N ARG A 294 -24.79 1.37 19.77
CA ARG A 294 -25.80 0.42 20.26
C ARG A 294 -26.75 1.05 21.29
N GLU A 295 -26.27 2.06 22.01
CA GLU A 295 -27.04 2.77 23.04
C GLU A 295 -27.86 3.94 22.47
N ALA A 296 -27.59 4.38 21.24
CA ALA A 296 -28.23 5.54 20.59
C ALA A 296 -29.49 5.16 19.81
#